data_bb4c2113a4dad78c7a040ee4ecce83c7
#
_entry.id   bb4c2113a4dad78c7a040ee4ecce83c7
#
_cell.length_a   1.000
_cell.length_b   1.000
_cell.length_c   1.000
_cell.angle_alpha   90.00
_cell.angle_beta   90.00
_cell.angle_gamma   90.00
#
_symmetry.space_group_name_H-M   'P 1'
#
loop_
_entity.id
_entity.type
_entity.pdbx_description
1 polymer ?
#
loop_
_entity_poly.entity_id
_entity_poly.type
_entity_poly.pdbx_seq_one_letter_code
_entity_poly.pdbx_strand_id
1 'polypeptide(L)'
;MTKYILLYFCLLISFNSVGQDKIKLAKLKYDGGGDWYANKTALPNLAYFCNRHLRMDLDKVDDVVEVGSPDIFLYPYVYLTGHGNVVFNSRQAENLRKYMIAGGFLHIDDNYGMDQFIRLELKKVFPELEFVELPFNHPIYNQKFKFKSGLPKIHEHDGKPSQGLGLIYEGRLVCFYSYESDLGNGWEDQSIYNDPESKRQEALKMGANILSFAFMNN
;
A
#
# COMPACT_ATOMS: atom_id res chain seq x y z
N MET A 1 71.01 25.10 6.89
CA MET A 1 70.20 23.86 7.01
C MET A 1 68.84 24.28 7.57
N THR A 2 67.86 24.53 6.73
CA THR A 2 66.54 25.02 7.12
C THR A 2 65.60 23.82 7.15
N LYS A 3 65.06 23.47 8.33
CA LYS A 3 64.11 22.38 8.52
C LYS A 3 62.73 22.87 8.22
N TYR A 4 62.07 22.32 7.18
CA TYR A 4 60.65 22.54 6.90
C TYR A 4 59.85 21.57 7.79
N ILE A 5 59.03 22.17 8.68
CA ILE A 5 58.00 21.45 9.45
C ILE A 5 56.74 21.43 8.60
N LEU A 6 56.36 20.26 8.11
CA LEU A 6 55.11 20.01 7.39
C LEU A 6 53.99 19.78 8.41
N LEU A 7 53.11 20.72 8.56
CA LEU A 7 51.93 20.63 9.42
C LEU A 7 50.83 19.91 8.64
N TYR A 8 50.54 18.64 8.97
CA TYR A 8 49.39 17.88 8.46
C TYR A 8 48.12 18.36 9.21
N PHE A 9 47.28 19.10 8.51
CA PHE A 9 45.94 19.49 8.99
C PHE A 9 44.97 18.34 8.64
N CYS A 10 44.71 17.43 9.58
CA CYS A 10 43.65 16.44 9.43
C CYS A 10 42.28 17.08 9.56
N LEU A 11 41.64 17.34 8.42
CA LEU A 11 40.24 17.80 8.37
C LEU A 11 39.34 16.60 8.76
N LEU A 12 38.90 16.56 10.02
CA LEU A 12 37.86 15.62 10.47
C LEU A 12 36.52 16.09 9.91
N ILE A 13 36.13 15.54 8.78
CA ILE A 13 34.76 15.70 8.25
C ILE A 13 33.85 14.83 9.11
N SER A 14 33.17 15.46 10.06
CA SER A 14 32.09 14.80 10.80
C SER A 14 30.92 14.61 9.85
N PHE A 15 30.72 13.40 9.35
CA PHE A 15 29.48 13.03 8.70
C PHE A 15 28.39 13.00 9.78
N ASN A 16 27.60 14.07 9.88
CA ASN A 16 26.35 13.99 10.58
C ASN A 16 25.46 13.03 9.76
N SER A 17 25.31 11.81 10.22
CA SER A 17 24.28 10.90 9.74
C SER A 17 22.94 11.53 10.12
N VAL A 18 22.33 12.27 9.18
CA VAL A 18 20.91 12.62 9.29
C VAL A 18 20.18 11.30 9.24
N GLY A 19 19.61 10.89 10.36
CA GLY A 19 18.75 9.71 10.40
C GLY A 19 17.67 9.89 9.35
N GLN A 20 17.64 9.02 8.34
CA GLN A 20 16.58 9.07 7.33
C GLN A 20 15.28 8.74 8.04
N ASP A 21 14.29 9.62 7.94
CA ASP A 21 12.96 9.37 8.50
C ASP A 21 12.40 8.09 7.87
N LYS A 22 11.78 7.26 8.73
CA LYS A 22 11.17 6.01 8.27
C LYS A 22 10.03 6.28 7.32
N ILE A 23 9.91 5.42 6.33
CA ILE A 23 8.77 5.48 5.40
C ILE A 23 7.50 5.12 6.16
N LYS A 24 6.50 5.99 6.09
CA LYS A 24 5.19 5.77 6.70
C LYS A 24 4.20 5.24 5.69
N LEU A 25 3.38 4.31 6.14
CA LEU A 25 2.18 3.85 5.44
C LEU A 25 1.00 4.66 5.95
N ALA A 26 0.03 4.96 5.10
CA ALA A 26 -1.17 5.68 5.51
C ALA A 26 -2.45 4.95 5.11
N LYS A 27 -3.42 4.96 6.01
CA LYS A 27 -4.79 4.56 5.74
C LYS A 27 -5.56 5.75 5.16
N LEU A 28 -6.28 5.53 4.06
CA LEU A 28 -7.03 6.59 3.37
C LEU A 28 -8.40 6.79 4.01
N LYS A 29 -8.64 7.97 4.58
CA LYS A 29 -9.94 8.37 5.11
C LYS A 29 -10.78 8.96 3.98
N TYR A 30 -11.94 8.34 3.73
CA TYR A 30 -12.91 8.73 2.71
C TYR A 30 -14.27 9.06 3.30
N ASP A 31 -15.12 9.72 2.53
CA ASP A 31 -16.50 10.02 2.88
C ASP A 31 -17.47 8.91 2.43
N GLY A 32 -18.74 9.02 2.79
CA GLY A 32 -19.80 8.10 2.35
C GLY A 32 -20.33 7.18 3.44
N GLY A 33 -19.70 7.16 4.61
CA GLY A 33 -20.17 6.39 5.77
C GLY A 33 -19.67 4.94 5.83
N GLY A 34 -18.82 4.52 4.90
CA GLY A 34 -18.07 3.26 5.03
C GLY A 34 -17.02 3.36 6.15
N ASP A 35 -16.63 2.23 6.67
CA ASP A 35 -15.75 2.12 7.84
C ASP A 35 -14.26 2.12 7.44
N TRP A 36 -13.78 3.21 6.81
CA TRP A 36 -12.38 3.40 6.43
C TRP A 36 -11.37 3.09 7.58
N TYR A 37 -11.84 3.13 8.82
CA TYR A 37 -11.07 2.86 10.02
C TYR A 37 -10.98 1.37 10.40
N ALA A 38 -11.55 0.48 9.59
CA ALA A 38 -11.39 -0.97 9.75
C ALA A 38 -9.91 -1.40 9.69
N ASN A 39 -9.64 -2.63 10.08
CA ASN A 39 -8.31 -3.24 10.02
C ASN A 39 -7.23 -2.41 10.75
N LYS A 40 -7.46 -2.19 12.07
CA LYS A 40 -6.66 -1.26 12.88
C LYS A 40 -5.20 -1.66 13.03
N THR A 41 -4.92 -2.96 13.14
CA THR A 41 -3.56 -3.48 13.35
C THR A 41 -2.90 -3.96 12.04
N ALA A 42 -3.62 -3.91 10.93
CA ALA A 42 -3.19 -4.44 9.64
C ALA A 42 -1.90 -3.80 9.12
N LEU A 43 -1.86 -2.47 8.97
CA LEU A 43 -0.67 -1.78 8.45
C LEU A 43 0.53 -1.88 9.40
N PRO A 44 0.40 -1.72 10.74
CA PRO A 44 1.48 -1.98 11.69
C PRO A 44 2.09 -3.38 11.56
N ASN A 45 1.24 -4.42 11.45
CA ASN A 45 1.69 -5.79 11.29
C ASN A 45 2.38 -6.03 9.93
N LEU A 46 1.83 -5.46 8.86
CA LEU A 46 2.44 -5.51 7.53
C LEU A 46 3.81 -4.81 7.52
N ALA A 47 3.92 -3.63 8.11
CA ALA A 47 5.18 -2.90 8.25
C ALA A 47 6.23 -3.72 9.03
N TYR A 48 5.81 -4.31 10.16
CA TYR A 48 6.68 -5.20 10.93
C TYR A 48 7.17 -6.40 10.10
N PHE A 49 6.26 -7.03 9.36
CA PHE A 49 6.60 -8.17 8.49
C PHE A 49 7.59 -7.75 7.39
N CYS A 50 7.35 -6.63 6.71
CA CYS A 50 8.20 -6.12 5.64
C CYS A 50 9.59 -5.73 6.14
N ASN A 51 9.70 -5.06 7.29
CA ASN A 51 10.97 -4.71 7.90
C ASN A 51 11.81 -5.97 8.18
N ARG A 52 11.15 -7.03 8.67
CA ARG A 52 11.83 -8.29 9.02
C ARG A 52 12.24 -9.10 7.80
N HIS A 53 11.41 -9.18 6.77
CA HIS A 53 11.60 -10.10 5.64
C HIS A 53 12.18 -9.45 4.39
N LEU A 54 11.98 -8.14 4.20
CA LEU A 54 12.43 -7.38 3.03
C LEU A 54 13.51 -6.36 3.36
N ARG A 55 13.86 -6.19 4.65
CA ARG A 55 14.79 -5.17 5.15
C ARG A 55 14.36 -3.74 4.75
N MET A 56 13.07 -3.50 4.71
CA MET A 56 12.50 -2.17 4.57
C MET A 56 12.67 -1.40 5.88
N ASP A 57 12.68 -0.07 5.83
CA ASP A 57 12.68 0.78 7.01
C ASP A 57 11.35 1.53 7.11
N LEU A 58 10.27 0.76 7.34
CA LEU A 58 8.92 1.28 7.53
C LEU A 58 8.69 1.64 8.99
N ASP A 59 7.95 2.74 9.22
CA ASP A 59 7.41 3.02 10.55
C ASP A 59 6.40 1.93 10.93
N LYS A 60 6.39 1.55 12.20
CA LYS A 60 5.43 0.58 12.73
C LYS A 60 4.11 1.22 13.16
N VAL A 61 4.03 2.52 13.05
CA VAL A 61 2.82 3.30 13.29
C VAL A 61 2.36 3.85 11.95
N ASP A 62 1.15 3.50 11.55
CA ASP A 62 0.51 4.05 10.37
C ASP A 62 -0.13 5.40 10.67
N ASP A 63 -0.24 6.21 9.63
CA ASP A 63 -0.96 7.48 9.68
C ASP A 63 -2.36 7.32 9.05
N VAL A 64 -3.20 8.32 9.24
CA VAL A 64 -4.47 8.48 8.53
C VAL A 64 -4.40 9.75 7.70
N VAL A 65 -4.74 9.65 6.42
CA VAL A 65 -4.75 10.81 5.51
C VAL A 65 -6.10 10.92 4.81
N GLU A 66 -6.64 12.12 4.73
CA GLU A 66 -7.89 12.39 4.00
C GLU A 66 -7.64 12.44 2.48
N VAL A 67 -8.55 11.91 1.69
CA VAL A 67 -8.45 11.87 0.22
C VAL A 67 -8.17 13.26 -0.37
N GLY A 68 -8.77 14.31 0.20
CA GLY A 68 -8.64 15.70 -0.27
C GLY A 68 -7.47 16.48 0.33
N SER A 69 -6.68 15.88 1.24
CA SER A 69 -5.53 16.55 1.87
C SER A 69 -4.31 16.56 0.94
N PRO A 70 -3.56 17.67 0.89
CA PRO A 70 -2.25 17.69 0.25
C PRO A 70 -1.24 16.76 0.92
N ASP A 71 -1.45 16.40 2.18
CA ASP A 71 -0.54 15.51 2.92
C ASP A 71 -0.48 14.10 2.32
N ILE A 72 -1.43 13.71 1.45
CA ILE A 72 -1.40 12.42 0.76
C ILE A 72 -0.09 12.22 -0.02
N PHE A 73 0.53 13.30 -0.51
CA PHE A 73 1.79 13.27 -1.26
C PHE A 73 3.01 12.94 -0.39
N LEU A 74 2.86 12.90 0.94
CA LEU A 74 3.93 12.47 1.85
C LEU A 74 4.06 10.94 1.92
N TYR A 75 3.07 10.21 1.39
CA TYR A 75 3.01 8.76 1.49
C TYR A 75 3.17 8.12 0.11
N PRO A 76 4.23 7.32 -0.12
CA PRO A 76 4.41 6.63 -1.40
C PRO A 76 3.35 5.55 -1.64
N TYR A 77 2.68 5.10 -0.57
CA TYR A 77 1.64 4.09 -0.58
C TYR A 77 0.52 4.49 0.38
N VAL A 78 -0.71 4.43 -0.11
CA VAL A 78 -1.93 4.60 0.70
C VAL A 78 -2.83 3.39 0.58
N TYR A 79 -3.45 3.02 1.70
CA TYR A 79 -4.32 1.85 1.85
C TYR A 79 -5.75 2.28 2.08
N LEU A 80 -6.67 1.86 1.22
CA LEU A 80 -8.09 2.08 1.31
C LEU A 80 -8.77 0.75 1.62
N THR A 81 -9.48 0.68 2.72
CA THR A 81 -10.21 -0.51 3.17
C THR A 81 -11.55 -0.13 3.79
N GLY A 82 -12.40 -1.10 4.03
CA GLY A 82 -13.66 -0.97 4.73
C GLY A 82 -14.80 -1.73 4.08
N HIS A 83 -15.99 -1.54 4.63
CA HIS A 83 -17.25 -2.08 4.12
C HIS A 83 -18.13 -0.95 3.59
N GLY A 84 -18.90 -1.25 2.54
CA GLY A 84 -19.97 -0.37 2.04
C GLY A 84 -19.49 0.90 1.37
N ASN A 85 -20.23 1.99 1.60
CA ASN A 85 -20.21 3.15 0.74
C ASN A 85 -18.94 4.00 0.84
N VAL A 86 -18.35 4.27 -0.32
CA VAL A 86 -17.23 5.21 -0.52
C VAL A 86 -17.73 6.36 -1.38
N VAL A 87 -17.41 7.60 -1.02
CA VAL A 87 -17.79 8.78 -1.79
C VAL A 87 -16.60 9.73 -1.90
N PHE A 88 -16.30 10.17 -3.12
CA PHE A 88 -15.37 11.27 -3.40
C PHE A 88 -16.09 12.45 -4.02
N ASN A 89 -15.91 13.64 -3.47
CA ASN A 89 -16.28 14.85 -4.18
C ASN A 89 -15.24 15.16 -5.29
N SER A 90 -15.56 16.12 -6.16
CA SER A 90 -14.72 16.44 -7.32
C SER A 90 -13.26 16.84 -6.92
N ARG A 91 -13.10 17.58 -5.82
CA ARG A 91 -11.78 17.98 -5.31
C ARG A 91 -10.99 16.77 -4.81
N GLN A 92 -11.64 15.86 -4.10
CA GLN A 92 -11.03 14.63 -3.61
C GLN A 92 -10.60 13.72 -4.76
N ALA A 93 -11.47 13.53 -5.76
CA ALA A 93 -11.15 12.75 -6.95
C ALA A 93 -9.96 13.34 -7.72
N GLU A 94 -9.94 14.67 -7.91
CA GLU A 94 -8.83 15.36 -8.57
C GLU A 94 -7.53 15.23 -7.78
N ASN A 95 -7.57 15.38 -6.46
CA ASN A 95 -6.40 15.23 -5.59
C ASN A 95 -5.82 13.81 -5.64
N LEU A 96 -6.69 12.80 -5.55
CA LEU A 96 -6.30 11.38 -5.64
C LEU A 96 -5.71 11.05 -7.02
N ARG A 97 -6.28 11.60 -8.10
CA ARG A 97 -5.70 11.49 -9.44
C ARG A 97 -4.28 12.05 -9.51
N LYS A 98 -4.09 13.29 -9.03
CA LYS A 98 -2.77 13.94 -9.01
C LYS A 98 -1.77 13.14 -8.20
N TYR A 99 -2.18 12.64 -7.04
CA TYR A 99 -1.34 11.77 -6.21
C TYR A 99 -0.85 10.54 -6.96
N MET A 100 -1.77 9.80 -7.59
CA MET A 100 -1.41 8.59 -8.33
C MET A 100 -0.56 8.89 -9.56
N ILE A 101 -0.84 9.99 -10.30
CA ILE A 101 -0.02 10.41 -11.45
C ILE A 101 1.39 10.81 -11.01
N ALA A 102 1.53 11.47 -9.86
CA ALA A 102 2.81 11.93 -9.32
C ALA A 102 3.72 10.82 -8.77
N GLY A 103 3.30 9.56 -8.84
CA GLY A 103 4.07 8.41 -8.35
C GLY A 103 3.43 7.68 -7.18
N GLY A 104 2.42 8.24 -6.52
CA GLY A 104 1.73 7.57 -5.44
C GLY A 104 1.05 6.26 -5.88
N PHE A 105 0.95 5.32 -4.96
CA PHE A 105 0.32 4.03 -5.19
C PHE A 105 -0.88 3.83 -4.27
N LEU A 106 -2.04 3.56 -4.85
CA LEU A 106 -3.26 3.24 -4.11
C LEU A 106 -3.46 1.71 -4.04
N HIS A 107 -3.58 1.17 -2.84
CA HIS A 107 -4.07 -0.19 -2.65
C HIS A 107 -5.48 -0.15 -2.06
N ILE A 108 -6.42 -0.79 -2.75
CA ILE A 108 -7.81 -0.97 -2.30
C ILE A 108 -7.97 -2.40 -1.86
N ASP A 109 -8.54 -2.60 -0.67
CA ASP A 109 -8.84 -3.93 -0.11
C ASP A 109 -10.28 -3.93 0.40
N ASP A 110 -11.15 -4.61 -0.33
CA ASP A 110 -12.58 -4.69 -0.01
C ASP A 110 -12.80 -5.73 1.10
N ASN A 111 -13.27 -5.26 2.24
CA ASN A 111 -13.70 -6.14 3.34
C ASN A 111 -15.12 -6.72 3.11
N TYR A 112 -15.65 -6.63 1.90
CA TYR A 112 -16.96 -7.02 1.44
C TYR A 112 -17.98 -5.87 1.35
N GLY A 113 -18.57 -5.73 0.18
CA GLY A 113 -19.66 -4.79 -0.10
C GLY A 113 -19.22 -3.40 -0.55
N MET A 114 -17.91 -3.12 -0.67
CA MET A 114 -17.40 -1.86 -1.18
C MET A 114 -17.41 -1.80 -2.73
N ASP A 115 -17.31 -2.92 -3.41
CA ASP A 115 -17.02 -3.02 -4.84
C ASP A 115 -17.91 -2.11 -5.72
N GLN A 116 -19.22 -2.18 -5.53
CA GLN A 116 -20.16 -1.37 -6.31
C GLN A 116 -19.96 0.15 -6.16
N PHE A 117 -19.44 0.60 -5.01
CA PHE A 117 -19.19 2.01 -4.74
C PHE A 117 -17.82 2.43 -5.25
N ILE A 118 -16.78 1.71 -4.89
CA ILE A 118 -15.41 2.11 -5.21
C ILE A 118 -15.16 2.16 -6.73
N ARG A 119 -15.78 1.27 -7.51
CA ARG A 119 -15.67 1.32 -8.97
C ARG A 119 -16.25 2.62 -9.54
N LEU A 120 -17.38 3.09 -9.03
CA LEU A 120 -17.99 4.35 -9.46
C LEU A 120 -17.13 5.55 -9.05
N GLU A 121 -16.55 5.51 -7.85
CA GLU A 121 -15.71 6.58 -7.35
C GLU A 121 -14.37 6.67 -8.10
N LEU A 122 -13.75 5.52 -8.43
CA LEU A 122 -12.54 5.51 -9.24
C LEU A 122 -12.78 5.97 -10.69
N LYS A 123 -14.00 5.84 -11.21
CA LYS A 123 -14.39 6.46 -12.49
C LYS A 123 -14.40 7.99 -12.45
N LYS A 124 -14.64 8.62 -11.29
CA LYS A 124 -14.47 10.07 -11.14
C LYS A 124 -12.98 10.46 -11.13
N VAL A 125 -12.11 9.58 -10.62
CA VAL A 125 -10.67 9.80 -10.56
C VAL A 125 -10.02 9.61 -11.93
N PHE A 126 -10.34 8.52 -12.62
CA PHE A 126 -9.87 8.19 -13.97
C PHE A 126 -11.05 7.78 -14.86
N PRO A 127 -11.76 8.76 -15.45
CA PRO A 127 -12.91 8.46 -16.34
C PRO A 127 -12.52 7.60 -17.54
N GLU A 128 -11.24 7.71 -17.99
CA GLU A 128 -10.69 7.03 -19.16
C GLU A 128 -10.19 5.60 -18.89
N LEU A 129 -10.05 5.19 -17.61
CA LEU A 129 -9.52 3.88 -17.26
C LEU A 129 -10.62 2.92 -16.79
N GLU A 130 -10.38 1.64 -17.02
CA GLU A 130 -11.14 0.52 -16.44
C GLU A 130 -10.22 -0.35 -15.60
N PHE A 131 -10.78 -0.97 -14.56
CA PHE A 131 -10.07 -2.03 -13.86
C PHE A 131 -9.85 -3.23 -14.78
N VAL A 132 -8.60 -3.68 -14.85
CA VAL A 132 -8.21 -4.88 -15.59
C VAL A 132 -7.71 -5.94 -14.62
N GLU A 133 -8.08 -7.19 -14.84
CA GLU A 133 -7.53 -8.30 -14.05
C GLU A 133 -6.07 -8.51 -14.43
N LEU A 134 -5.19 -8.50 -13.42
CA LEU A 134 -3.76 -8.70 -13.64
C LEU A 134 -3.46 -10.19 -13.83
N PRO A 135 -2.73 -10.56 -14.89
CA PRO A 135 -2.40 -11.96 -15.14
C PRO A 135 -1.47 -12.51 -14.04
N PHE A 136 -1.54 -13.80 -13.74
CA PHE A 136 -0.79 -14.43 -12.64
C PHE A 136 0.74 -14.30 -12.75
N ASN A 137 1.26 -14.02 -13.93
CA ASN A 137 2.68 -13.72 -14.13
C ASN A 137 3.03 -12.24 -13.92
N HIS A 138 2.05 -11.38 -13.58
CA HIS A 138 2.31 -9.97 -13.30
C HIS A 138 3.34 -9.81 -12.18
N PRO A 139 4.28 -8.85 -12.27
CA PRO A 139 5.35 -8.66 -11.29
C PRO A 139 4.86 -8.51 -9.85
N ILE A 140 3.67 -7.94 -9.60
CA ILE A 140 3.11 -7.76 -8.27
C ILE A 140 2.93 -9.10 -7.51
N TYR A 141 2.66 -10.21 -8.22
CA TYR A 141 2.55 -11.55 -7.64
C TYR A 141 3.90 -12.24 -7.50
N ASN A 142 4.95 -11.67 -8.06
CA ASN A 142 6.23 -12.34 -8.25
C ASN A 142 7.44 -11.53 -7.74
N GLN A 143 7.25 -10.78 -6.66
CA GLN A 143 8.33 -10.08 -5.96
C GLN A 143 9.18 -11.07 -5.13
N LYS A 144 9.38 -10.83 -3.86
CA LYS A 144 10.08 -11.73 -2.94
C LYS A 144 9.38 -13.08 -2.80
N PHE A 145 8.07 -13.07 -2.76
CA PHE A 145 7.23 -14.27 -2.62
C PHE A 145 6.55 -14.60 -3.95
N LYS A 146 6.31 -15.89 -4.23
CA LYS A 146 5.76 -16.36 -5.50
C LYS A 146 4.32 -16.83 -5.32
N PHE A 147 3.39 -16.12 -5.96
CA PHE A 147 1.96 -16.44 -5.99
C PHE A 147 1.56 -16.89 -7.41
N LYS A 148 1.79 -18.16 -7.70
CA LYS A 148 1.57 -18.73 -9.05
C LYS A 148 0.12 -18.71 -9.50
N SER A 149 -0.81 -18.70 -8.55
CA SER A 149 -2.26 -18.65 -8.78
C SER A 149 -2.88 -17.28 -8.56
N GLY A 150 -2.04 -16.23 -8.51
CA GLY A 150 -2.50 -14.86 -8.27
C GLY A 150 -2.82 -14.55 -6.81
N LEU A 151 -3.83 -13.72 -6.60
CA LEU A 151 -4.21 -13.21 -5.28
C LEU A 151 -4.75 -14.32 -4.37
N PRO A 152 -4.25 -14.49 -3.12
CA PRO A 152 -4.81 -15.45 -2.19
C PRO A 152 -6.20 -15.03 -1.70
N LYS A 153 -7.06 -16.00 -1.40
CA LYS A 153 -8.36 -15.80 -0.75
C LYS A 153 -8.21 -16.02 0.75
N ILE A 154 -8.44 -14.98 1.54
CA ILE A 154 -8.31 -15.05 3.00
C ILE A 154 -9.65 -15.40 3.64
N HIS A 155 -10.70 -14.64 3.33
CA HIS A 155 -12.06 -14.96 3.80
C HIS A 155 -13.00 -15.26 2.64
N GLU A 156 -14.04 -16.04 2.93
CA GLU A 156 -15.12 -16.36 2.00
C GLU A 156 -16.35 -15.54 2.32
N HIS A 157 -16.97 -14.94 1.31
CA HIS A 157 -18.22 -14.19 1.46
C HIS A 157 -19.34 -14.79 0.60
N ASP A 158 -19.24 -14.70 -0.71
CA ASP A 158 -20.29 -15.11 -1.65
C ASP A 158 -19.81 -16.16 -2.68
N GLY A 159 -18.71 -16.84 -2.40
CA GLY A 159 -18.15 -17.91 -3.23
C GLY A 159 -17.44 -17.43 -4.50
N LYS A 160 -17.23 -16.13 -4.67
CA LYS A 160 -16.45 -15.61 -5.80
C LYS A 160 -14.95 -15.81 -5.59
N PRO A 161 -14.18 -16.05 -6.66
CA PRO A 161 -12.73 -16.12 -6.55
C PRO A 161 -12.12 -14.74 -6.24
N SER A 162 -10.98 -14.74 -5.54
CA SER A 162 -10.18 -13.53 -5.39
C SER A 162 -9.60 -13.09 -6.73
N GLN A 163 -9.62 -11.77 -7.00
CA GLN A 163 -9.09 -11.18 -8.21
C GLN A 163 -8.20 -9.98 -7.86
N GLY A 164 -7.02 -9.94 -8.42
CA GLY A 164 -6.18 -8.75 -8.37
C GLY A 164 -6.44 -7.87 -9.57
N LEU A 165 -7.09 -6.73 -9.33
CA LEU A 165 -7.47 -5.78 -10.37
C LEU A 165 -6.53 -4.58 -10.34
N GLY A 166 -6.23 -4.01 -11.51
CA GLY A 166 -5.35 -2.87 -11.64
C GLY A 166 -5.94 -1.71 -12.44
N LEU A 167 -5.63 -0.48 -12.04
CA LEU A 167 -5.73 0.67 -12.94
C LEU A 167 -4.32 0.97 -13.47
N ILE A 168 -4.21 1.01 -14.80
CA ILE A 168 -2.94 1.24 -15.50
C ILE A 168 -3.03 2.58 -16.21
N TYR A 169 -2.22 3.54 -15.75
CA TYR A 169 -2.09 4.87 -16.35
C TYR A 169 -0.73 5.01 -17.03
N GLU A 170 -0.70 5.27 -18.33
CA GLU A 170 0.52 5.42 -19.13
C GLU A 170 1.52 4.26 -18.95
N GLY A 171 1.01 3.03 -18.86
CA GLY A 171 1.81 1.81 -18.67
C GLY A 171 2.25 1.52 -17.23
N ARG A 172 1.95 2.38 -16.26
CA ARG A 172 2.23 2.18 -14.83
C ARG A 172 0.98 1.74 -14.08
N LEU A 173 1.10 0.70 -13.28
CA LEU A 173 0.05 0.30 -12.34
C LEU A 173 0.00 1.35 -11.20
N VAL A 174 -1.06 2.16 -11.18
CA VAL A 174 -1.24 3.25 -10.22
C VAL A 174 -2.14 2.87 -9.05
N CYS A 175 -3.00 1.88 -9.26
CA CYS A 175 -3.90 1.34 -8.25
C CYS A 175 -3.96 -0.18 -8.37
N PHE A 176 -3.86 -0.87 -7.25
CA PHE A 176 -4.12 -2.30 -7.12
C PHE A 176 -5.34 -2.51 -6.24
N TYR A 177 -6.27 -3.32 -6.68
CA TYR A 177 -7.48 -3.66 -5.94
C TYR A 177 -7.51 -5.16 -5.67
N SER A 178 -7.41 -5.55 -4.40
CA SER A 178 -7.53 -6.92 -3.93
C SER A 178 -9.00 -7.28 -3.71
N TYR A 179 -9.71 -7.51 -4.83
CA TYR A 179 -11.13 -7.83 -4.82
C TYR A 179 -11.37 -9.25 -4.31
N GLU A 180 -12.37 -9.42 -3.44
CA GLU A 180 -12.78 -10.72 -2.86
C GLU A 180 -11.65 -11.49 -2.15
N SER A 181 -10.70 -10.78 -1.54
CA SER A 181 -9.53 -11.39 -0.90
C SER A 181 -9.49 -11.23 0.61
N ASP A 182 -9.81 -10.04 1.13
CA ASP A 182 -9.68 -9.66 2.55
C ASP A 182 -8.23 -9.74 3.06
N LEU A 183 -7.28 -9.22 2.29
CA LEU A 183 -5.88 -9.25 2.69
C LEU A 183 -5.67 -8.57 4.04
N GLY A 184 -6.32 -7.42 4.25
CA GLY A 184 -6.21 -6.64 5.47
C GLY A 184 -6.66 -7.41 6.70
N ASN A 185 -7.68 -8.22 6.59
CA ASN A 185 -8.13 -9.10 7.67
C ASN A 185 -7.03 -10.12 8.03
N GLY A 186 -6.35 -10.68 7.04
CA GLY A 186 -5.21 -11.56 7.26
C GLY A 186 -3.96 -10.87 7.83
N TRP A 187 -3.86 -9.53 7.75
CA TRP A 187 -2.78 -8.77 8.38
C TRP A 187 -3.08 -8.39 9.84
N GLU A 188 -4.35 -8.46 10.27
CA GLU A 188 -4.75 -8.14 11.65
C GLU A 188 -4.07 -9.04 12.68
N ASP A 189 -4.14 -8.64 13.94
CA ASP A 189 -3.70 -9.49 15.05
C ASP A 189 -4.46 -10.81 15.06
N GLN A 190 -3.76 -11.89 15.40
CA GLN A 190 -4.32 -13.26 15.43
C GLN A 190 -5.65 -13.34 16.17
N SER A 191 -5.81 -12.59 17.25
CA SER A 191 -7.00 -12.62 18.11
C SER A 191 -8.24 -11.97 17.50
N ILE A 192 -8.13 -11.25 16.38
CA ILE A 192 -9.26 -10.53 15.76
C ILE A 192 -10.16 -11.51 15.00
N TYR A 193 -9.60 -12.26 14.09
CA TYR A 193 -10.35 -13.20 13.24
C TYR A 193 -10.08 -14.67 13.57
N ASN A 194 -9.06 -14.96 14.38
CA ASN A 194 -8.58 -16.32 14.69
C ASN A 194 -8.19 -17.13 13.45
N ASP A 195 -7.75 -16.46 12.40
CA ASP A 195 -7.31 -17.11 11.18
C ASP A 195 -6.14 -18.08 11.44
N PRO A 196 -6.09 -19.21 10.73
CA PRO A 196 -4.91 -20.06 10.76
C PRO A 196 -3.65 -19.29 10.40
N GLU A 197 -2.56 -19.52 11.13
CA GLU A 197 -1.30 -18.83 10.90
C GLU A 197 -0.81 -18.96 9.44
N SER A 198 -1.11 -20.09 8.78
CA SER A 198 -0.80 -20.28 7.35
C SER A 198 -1.49 -19.24 6.46
N LYS A 199 -2.76 -18.93 6.70
CA LYS A 199 -3.52 -17.90 5.97
C LYS A 199 -2.98 -16.50 6.26
N ARG A 200 -2.72 -16.18 7.53
CA ARG A 200 -2.11 -14.91 7.91
C ARG A 200 -0.74 -14.70 7.23
N GLN A 201 0.10 -15.74 7.23
CA GLN A 201 1.39 -15.69 6.54
C GLN A 201 1.24 -15.51 5.03
N GLU A 202 0.22 -16.09 4.43
CA GLU A 202 -0.08 -15.91 3.00
C GLU A 202 -0.50 -14.47 2.70
N ALA A 203 -1.41 -13.91 3.49
CA ALA A 203 -1.82 -12.51 3.39
C ALA A 203 -0.64 -11.54 3.56
N LEU A 204 0.18 -11.71 4.61
CA LEU A 204 1.35 -10.87 4.89
C LEU A 204 2.39 -10.94 3.76
N LYS A 205 2.64 -12.13 3.19
CA LYS A 205 3.53 -12.30 2.03
C LYS A 205 3.00 -11.58 0.80
N MET A 206 1.69 -11.62 0.55
CA MET A 206 1.09 -10.89 -0.57
C MET A 206 1.16 -9.37 -0.34
N GLY A 207 0.85 -8.89 0.86
CA GLY A 207 1.02 -7.48 1.23
C GLY A 207 2.46 -7.01 1.05
N ALA A 208 3.43 -7.83 1.46
CA ALA A 208 4.85 -7.53 1.27
C ALA A 208 5.24 -7.44 -0.22
N ASN A 209 4.67 -8.27 -1.08
CA ASN A 209 4.85 -8.17 -2.52
C ASN A 209 4.24 -6.87 -3.08
N ILE A 210 3.04 -6.50 -2.62
CA ILE A 210 2.37 -5.24 -3.03
C ILE A 210 3.23 -4.03 -2.66
N LEU A 211 3.71 -3.95 -1.42
CA LEU A 211 4.59 -2.86 -0.98
C LEU A 211 5.90 -2.84 -1.75
N SER A 212 6.53 -4.01 -1.94
CA SER A 212 7.77 -4.13 -2.72
C SER A 212 7.58 -3.63 -4.14
N PHE A 213 6.46 -4.01 -4.78
CA PHE A 213 6.11 -3.55 -6.13
C PHE A 213 5.88 -2.04 -6.16
N ALA A 214 5.09 -1.50 -5.22
CA ALA A 214 4.77 -0.08 -5.15
C ALA A 214 6.05 0.78 -5.02
N PHE A 215 7.02 0.37 -4.20
CA PHE A 215 8.24 1.15 -3.98
C PHE A 215 9.32 1.00 -5.06
N MET A 216 9.26 -0.06 -5.87
CA MET A 216 10.23 -0.27 -6.96
C MET A 216 9.76 0.28 -8.30
N ASN A 217 8.48 0.59 -8.46
CA ASN A 217 7.89 1.04 -9.73
C ASN A 217 7.35 2.48 -9.68
N ASN A 218 7.76 3.25 -8.66
CA ASN A 218 7.50 4.67 -8.54
C ASN A 218 8.62 5.50 -9.15
#